data_81fc8d68e8d41d34dfc6d4b88604001d
#
_entry.id   81fc8d68e8d41d34dfc6d4b88604001d
#
_cell.length_a   1.000
_cell.length_b   1.000
_cell.length_c   1.000
_cell.angle_alpha   90.00
_cell.angle_beta   90.00
_cell.angle_gamma   90.00
#
_symmetry.space_group_name_H-M   'P 1'
#
loop_
_entity.id
_entity.type
_entity.pdbx_description
1 polymer ?
#
loop_
_entity_poly.entity_id
_entity_poly.type
_entity_poly.pdbx_seq_one_letter_code
_entity_poly.pdbx_strand_id
1 'polypeptide(L)'
;MAKLSDKGHILVVDDEETIVTIVTDVLEQAGYTTVGAESGESALDIYAVNTVDVVITDIRMGGMDGFELIRHLKLMNQDLHIIVMTGFDSYETVLQALQSGAYDYMQKPLDNHSVLVSKVDRACTSAKLIQQNSRLLKELASSHASLADANRNLVEANLRLKRMASTDSLTLLFNRRYFDQSIERELSRRNRYSLALSLVMVDIDKFKEINDTHGHSAGDEALKKVANIITDSARTSDIVTRFGGEEFAVVLPQTDPANAVIFAERTRVAIENQVFDI
;
A
#
# COMPACT_ATOMS: atom_id res chain seq x y z
N MET A 1 2.68 26.67 -39.71
CA MET A 1 1.90 25.43 -39.84
C MET A 1 1.67 24.90 -38.42
N ALA A 2 0.44 24.97 -37.92
CA ALA A 2 0.07 24.38 -36.64
C ALA A 2 0.25 22.87 -36.78
N LYS A 3 1.02 22.25 -35.87
CA LYS A 3 1.12 20.80 -35.73
C LYS A 3 -0.31 20.31 -35.44
N LEU A 4 -0.96 19.64 -36.44
CA LEU A 4 -2.20 18.93 -36.16
C LEU A 4 -1.92 18.01 -34.97
N SER A 5 -2.67 18.11 -33.90
CA SER A 5 -2.55 17.21 -32.77
C SER A 5 -2.89 15.81 -33.28
N ASP A 6 -1.97 14.89 -33.16
CA ASP A 6 -2.16 13.49 -33.50
C ASP A 6 -3.32 12.93 -32.66
N LYS A 7 -4.47 12.73 -33.31
CA LYS A 7 -5.68 12.27 -32.65
C LYS A 7 -5.61 10.79 -32.28
N GLY A 8 -4.74 10.02 -32.96
CA GLY A 8 -4.54 8.59 -32.76
C GLY A 8 -4.12 7.88 -34.05
N HIS A 9 -3.65 6.65 -33.89
CA HIS A 9 -3.17 5.80 -34.97
C HIS A 9 -4.21 4.74 -35.32
N ILE A 10 -4.63 4.73 -36.57
CA ILE A 10 -5.70 3.86 -37.06
C ILE A 10 -5.17 2.89 -38.09
N LEU A 11 -5.39 1.61 -37.89
CA LEU A 11 -5.14 0.58 -38.92
C LEU A 11 -6.46 0.30 -39.63
N VAL A 12 -6.45 0.46 -40.97
CA VAL A 12 -7.59 0.20 -41.82
C VAL A 12 -7.33 -1.05 -42.66
N VAL A 13 -8.24 -2.02 -42.60
CA VAL A 13 -8.07 -3.34 -43.24
C VAL A 13 -9.28 -3.65 -44.15
N ASP A 14 -9.03 -3.82 -45.41
CA ASP A 14 -10.05 -4.17 -46.39
C ASP A 14 -9.35 -4.77 -47.63
N ASP A 15 -9.87 -5.81 -48.28
CA ASP A 15 -9.29 -6.40 -49.48
C ASP A 15 -9.56 -5.57 -50.76
N GLU A 16 -10.43 -4.56 -50.62
CA GLU A 16 -10.63 -3.55 -51.68
C GLU A 16 -9.76 -2.31 -51.41
N GLU A 17 -8.64 -2.17 -52.13
CA GLU A 17 -7.72 -1.03 -52.05
C GLU A 17 -8.43 0.34 -52.12
N THR A 18 -9.51 0.43 -52.91
CA THR A 18 -10.32 1.63 -53.05
C THR A 18 -10.99 2.01 -51.71
N ILE A 19 -11.46 1.05 -50.92
CA ILE A 19 -12.09 1.29 -49.61
C ILE A 19 -11.00 1.73 -48.60
N VAL A 20 -9.85 1.05 -48.58
CA VAL A 20 -8.73 1.45 -47.72
C VAL A 20 -8.36 2.91 -48.01
N THR A 21 -8.22 3.29 -49.27
CA THR A 21 -7.85 4.67 -49.68
C THR A 21 -8.93 5.68 -49.21
N ILE A 22 -10.21 5.43 -49.46
CA ILE A 22 -11.29 6.33 -49.06
C ILE A 22 -11.31 6.52 -47.55
N VAL A 23 -11.23 5.44 -46.76
CA VAL A 23 -11.27 5.48 -45.29
C VAL A 23 -10.06 6.20 -44.71
N THR A 24 -8.86 5.92 -45.25
CA THR A 24 -7.63 6.59 -44.82
C THR A 24 -7.67 8.08 -45.12
N ASP A 25 -8.07 8.49 -46.32
CA ASP A 25 -8.18 9.90 -46.72
C ASP A 25 -9.14 10.68 -45.79
N VAL A 26 -10.31 10.11 -45.49
CA VAL A 26 -11.29 10.72 -44.57
C VAL A 26 -10.76 10.90 -43.19
N LEU A 27 -10.06 9.89 -42.66
CA LEU A 27 -9.50 9.94 -41.31
C LEU A 27 -8.28 10.87 -41.23
N GLU A 28 -7.43 10.92 -42.24
CA GLU A 28 -6.30 11.85 -42.29
C GLU A 28 -6.76 13.29 -42.36
N GLN A 29 -7.82 13.59 -43.15
CA GLN A 29 -8.44 14.91 -43.15
C GLN A 29 -9.04 15.28 -41.80
N ALA A 30 -9.49 14.30 -41.01
CA ALA A 30 -9.98 14.50 -39.65
C ALA A 30 -8.86 14.61 -38.62
N GLY A 31 -7.54 14.41 -38.99
CA GLY A 31 -6.38 14.59 -38.13
C GLY A 31 -5.88 13.32 -37.44
N TYR A 32 -6.24 12.13 -37.94
CA TYR A 32 -5.69 10.84 -37.53
C TYR A 32 -4.46 10.48 -38.32
N THR A 33 -3.59 9.64 -37.77
CA THR A 33 -2.52 8.96 -38.54
C THR A 33 -3.03 7.58 -38.92
N THR A 34 -2.98 7.24 -40.22
CA THR A 34 -3.56 6.00 -40.72
C THR A 34 -2.50 5.09 -41.40
N VAL A 35 -2.74 3.79 -41.30
CA VAL A 35 -2.00 2.77 -42.04
C VAL A 35 -3.02 1.82 -42.64
N GLY A 36 -2.89 1.51 -43.95
CA GLY A 36 -3.75 0.57 -44.68
C GLY A 36 -3.16 -0.83 -44.75
N ALA A 37 -4.00 -1.85 -44.77
CA ALA A 37 -3.67 -3.24 -45.02
C ALA A 37 -4.73 -3.86 -45.96
N GLU A 38 -4.32 -4.68 -46.89
CA GLU A 38 -5.19 -5.31 -47.90
C GLU A 38 -5.57 -6.75 -47.53
N SER A 39 -5.13 -7.24 -46.35
CA SER A 39 -5.50 -8.57 -45.84
C SER A 39 -5.36 -8.64 -44.33
N GLY A 40 -6.00 -9.65 -43.70
CA GLY A 40 -5.87 -9.91 -42.25
C GLY A 40 -4.44 -10.25 -41.84
N GLU A 41 -3.72 -11.00 -42.67
CA GLU A 41 -2.30 -11.37 -42.43
C GLU A 41 -1.40 -10.13 -42.42
N SER A 42 -1.53 -9.27 -43.46
CA SER A 42 -0.79 -8.01 -43.52
C SER A 42 -1.13 -7.08 -42.33
N ALA A 43 -2.39 -7.07 -41.91
CA ALA A 43 -2.82 -6.29 -40.75
C ALA A 43 -2.14 -6.74 -39.43
N LEU A 44 -1.95 -8.05 -39.25
CA LEU A 44 -1.24 -8.58 -38.08
C LEU A 44 0.25 -8.18 -38.09
N ASP A 45 0.90 -8.27 -39.26
CA ASP A 45 2.31 -7.87 -39.40
C ASP A 45 2.48 -6.37 -39.08
N ILE A 46 1.59 -5.53 -39.61
CA ILE A 46 1.60 -4.08 -39.39
C ILE A 46 1.35 -3.79 -37.88
N TYR A 47 0.38 -4.47 -37.28
CA TYR A 47 0.05 -4.29 -35.87
C TYR A 47 1.21 -4.67 -34.93
N ALA A 48 1.98 -5.69 -35.29
CA ALA A 48 3.12 -6.17 -34.49
C ALA A 48 4.26 -5.14 -34.37
N VAL A 49 4.43 -4.25 -35.38
CA VAL A 49 5.54 -3.29 -35.43
C VAL A 49 5.11 -1.83 -35.24
N ASN A 50 3.82 -1.53 -35.25
CA ASN A 50 3.31 -0.18 -35.12
C ASN A 50 2.46 -0.04 -33.85
N THR A 51 2.42 1.17 -33.28
CA THR A 51 1.42 1.53 -32.29
C THR A 51 0.09 1.82 -32.98
N VAL A 52 -0.96 1.07 -32.66
CA VAL A 52 -2.30 1.23 -33.22
C VAL A 52 -3.28 1.40 -32.07
N ASP A 53 -4.07 2.47 -32.10
CA ASP A 53 -5.09 2.77 -31.10
C ASP A 53 -6.44 2.12 -31.43
N VAL A 54 -6.79 2.09 -32.73
CA VAL A 54 -8.05 1.52 -33.23
C VAL A 54 -7.78 0.79 -34.55
N VAL A 55 -8.44 -0.34 -34.73
CA VAL A 55 -8.46 -1.08 -36.00
C VAL A 55 -9.85 -0.95 -36.59
N ILE A 56 -9.90 -0.70 -37.93
CA ILE A 56 -11.13 -0.75 -38.70
C ILE A 56 -10.94 -1.89 -39.71
N THR A 57 -11.84 -2.87 -39.72
CA THR A 57 -11.69 -4.05 -40.58
C THR A 57 -12.98 -4.40 -41.29
N ASP A 58 -12.90 -4.81 -42.55
CA ASP A 58 -14.00 -5.52 -43.18
C ASP A 58 -14.16 -6.93 -42.61
N ILE A 59 -15.36 -7.49 -42.70
CA ILE A 59 -15.64 -8.89 -42.30
C ILE A 59 -15.23 -9.88 -43.36
N ARG A 60 -15.54 -9.53 -44.64
CA ARG A 60 -15.38 -10.45 -45.75
C ARG A 60 -14.15 -10.13 -46.60
N MET A 61 -13.07 -10.75 -46.24
CA MET A 61 -11.79 -10.62 -46.95
C MET A 61 -11.32 -11.99 -47.42
N GLY A 62 -10.55 -12.02 -48.52
CA GLY A 62 -9.89 -13.24 -48.97
C GLY A 62 -8.80 -13.70 -47.97
N GLY A 63 -8.68 -15.01 -47.73
CA GLY A 63 -7.73 -15.54 -46.76
C GLY A 63 -8.29 -15.47 -45.32
N MET A 64 -7.62 -14.72 -44.44
CA MET A 64 -8.07 -14.49 -43.07
C MET A 64 -9.28 -13.52 -43.07
N ASP A 65 -10.42 -13.97 -42.59
CA ASP A 65 -11.59 -13.11 -42.48
C ASP A 65 -11.52 -12.14 -41.25
N GLY A 66 -12.40 -11.13 -41.25
CA GLY A 66 -12.39 -10.12 -40.18
C GLY A 66 -12.65 -10.69 -38.80
N PHE A 67 -13.39 -11.77 -38.66
CA PHE A 67 -13.63 -12.42 -37.35
C PHE A 67 -12.39 -13.14 -36.83
N GLU A 68 -11.63 -13.76 -37.73
CA GLU A 68 -10.34 -14.37 -37.40
C GLU A 68 -9.32 -13.31 -36.99
N LEU A 69 -9.26 -12.20 -37.77
CA LEU A 69 -8.41 -11.06 -37.44
C LEU A 69 -8.75 -10.49 -36.04
N ILE A 70 -10.02 -10.25 -35.75
CA ILE A 70 -10.46 -9.77 -34.42
C ILE A 70 -9.97 -10.69 -33.30
N ARG A 71 -10.13 -12.02 -33.46
CA ARG A 71 -9.68 -12.99 -32.45
C ARG A 71 -8.17 -12.90 -32.21
N HIS A 72 -7.35 -12.84 -33.26
CA HIS A 72 -5.90 -12.72 -33.14
C HIS A 72 -5.49 -11.40 -32.48
N LEU A 73 -6.05 -10.28 -32.90
CA LEU A 73 -5.77 -8.97 -32.30
C LEU A 73 -6.18 -8.91 -30.82
N LYS A 74 -7.32 -9.49 -30.46
CA LYS A 74 -7.79 -9.56 -29.06
C LYS A 74 -6.93 -10.46 -28.17
N LEU A 75 -6.33 -11.51 -28.70
CA LEU A 75 -5.34 -12.31 -27.98
C LEU A 75 -4.05 -11.52 -27.70
N MET A 76 -3.64 -10.63 -28.62
CA MET A 76 -2.47 -9.77 -28.44
C MET A 76 -2.77 -8.60 -27.49
N ASN A 77 -3.96 -8.01 -27.60
CA ASN A 77 -4.40 -6.89 -26.77
C ASN A 77 -5.93 -6.92 -26.57
N GLN A 78 -6.38 -7.33 -25.40
CA GLN A 78 -7.82 -7.41 -25.07
C GLN A 78 -8.52 -6.04 -25.09
N ASP A 79 -7.78 -4.97 -24.80
CA ASP A 79 -8.32 -3.60 -24.71
C ASP A 79 -8.33 -2.88 -26.07
N LEU A 80 -7.81 -3.50 -27.13
CA LEU A 80 -7.79 -2.91 -28.47
C LEU A 80 -9.22 -2.69 -28.99
N HIS A 81 -9.52 -1.47 -29.41
CA HIS A 81 -10.81 -1.15 -30.02
C HIS A 81 -10.80 -1.50 -31.50
N ILE A 82 -11.76 -2.32 -31.92
CA ILE A 82 -11.91 -2.78 -33.30
C ILE A 82 -13.29 -2.39 -33.80
N ILE A 83 -13.36 -1.65 -34.88
CA ILE A 83 -14.61 -1.26 -35.56
C ILE A 83 -14.74 -2.12 -36.82
N VAL A 84 -15.87 -2.76 -36.97
CA VAL A 84 -16.14 -3.64 -38.11
C VAL A 84 -16.90 -2.91 -39.19
N MET A 85 -16.43 -2.99 -40.45
CA MET A 85 -17.18 -2.56 -41.63
C MET A 85 -17.91 -3.76 -42.24
N THR A 86 -19.16 -3.61 -42.66
CA THR A 86 -19.91 -4.69 -43.29
C THR A 86 -20.85 -4.15 -44.39
N GLY A 87 -20.92 -4.83 -45.51
CA GLY A 87 -21.88 -4.56 -46.59
C GLY A 87 -23.24 -5.29 -46.42
N PHE A 88 -23.39 -6.09 -45.36
CA PHE A 88 -24.58 -6.91 -45.13
C PHE A 88 -25.37 -6.50 -43.90
N ASP A 89 -26.66 -6.27 -44.14
CA ASP A 89 -27.65 -5.87 -43.13
C ASP A 89 -28.19 -7.02 -42.26
N SER A 90 -27.55 -8.18 -42.19
CA SER A 90 -28.05 -9.23 -41.35
C SER A 90 -27.77 -8.94 -39.87
N TYR A 91 -28.81 -8.93 -39.06
CA TYR A 91 -28.73 -8.82 -37.60
C TYR A 91 -27.71 -9.84 -37.01
N GLU A 92 -27.66 -11.03 -37.60
CA GLU A 92 -26.75 -12.12 -37.18
C GLU A 92 -25.28 -11.74 -37.33
N THR A 93 -24.89 -11.10 -38.44
CA THR A 93 -23.50 -10.65 -38.70
C THR A 93 -23.05 -9.59 -37.69
N VAL A 94 -23.92 -8.63 -37.41
CA VAL A 94 -23.66 -7.58 -36.41
C VAL A 94 -23.52 -8.19 -35.01
N LEU A 95 -24.42 -9.09 -34.64
CA LEU A 95 -24.37 -9.77 -33.34
C LEU A 95 -23.08 -10.59 -33.18
N GLN A 96 -22.67 -11.33 -34.22
CA GLN A 96 -21.45 -12.10 -34.26
C GLN A 96 -20.20 -11.21 -34.12
N ALA A 97 -20.16 -10.06 -34.78
CA ALA A 97 -19.07 -9.09 -34.66
C ALA A 97 -18.90 -8.61 -33.21
N LEU A 98 -19.97 -8.22 -32.56
CA LEU A 98 -19.95 -7.77 -31.16
C LEU A 98 -19.56 -8.91 -30.20
N GLN A 99 -20.06 -10.13 -30.42
CA GLN A 99 -19.68 -11.32 -29.64
C GLN A 99 -18.21 -11.71 -29.83
N SER A 100 -17.63 -11.44 -30.99
CA SER A 100 -16.19 -11.66 -31.27
C SER A 100 -15.29 -10.60 -30.61
N GLY A 101 -15.87 -9.58 -29.98
CA GLY A 101 -15.13 -8.55 -29.26
C GLY A 101 -14.93 -7.25 -30.04
N ALA A 102 -15.66 -7.03 -31.14
CA ALA A 102 -15.69 -5.73 -31.79
C ALA A 102 -16.25 -4.66 -30.84
N TYR A 103 -15.66 -3.47 -30.89
CA TYR A 103 -16.09 -2.31 -30.10
C TYR A 103 -17.35 -1.69 -30.69
N ASP A 104 -17.40 -1.58 -32.01
CA ASP A 104 -18.56 -1.03 -32.75
C ASP A 104 -18.55 -1.61 -34.18
N TYR A 105 -19.63 -1.33 -34.93
CA TYR A 105 -19.72 -1.69 -36.35
C TYR A 105 -20.19 -0.51 -37.18
N MET A 106 -19.96 -0.55 -38.48
CA MET A 106 -20.51 0.39 -39.47
C MET A 106 -20.89 -0.32 -40.75
N GLN A 107 -21.84 0.25 -41.44
CA GLN A 107 -22.36 -0.29 -42.69
C GLN A 107 -21.68 0.36 -43.90
N LYS A 108 -21.36 -0.43 -44.90
CA LYS A 108 -21.02 0.03 -46.26
C LYS A 108 -22.33 0.22 -47.06
N PRO A 109 -22.45 1.22 -47.99
CA PRO A 109 -21.42 2.20 -48.37
C PRO A 109 -21.24 3.29 -47.34
N LEU A 110 -20.03 3.87 -47.31
CA LEU A 110 -19.64 4.92 -46.34
C LEU A 110 -20.10 6.31 -46.82
N ASP A 111 -21.39 6.44 -47.12
CA ASP A 111 -21.96 7.69 -47.67
C ASP A 111 -21.87 8.86 -46.70
N ASN A 112 -21.75 8.58 -45.39
CA ASN A 112 -21.66 9.60 -44.36
C ASN A 112 -20.33 9.54 -43.62
N HIS A 113 -19.34 10.26 -44.11
CA HIS A 113 -18.01 10.36 -43.52
C HIS A 113 -18.05 10.85 -42.04
N SER A 114 -19.06 11.65 -41.66
CA SER A 114 -19.14 12.15 -40.29
C SER A 114 -19.45 11.03 -39.27
N VAL A 115 -20.17 9.98 -39.69
CA VAL A 115 -20.44 8.81 -38.86
C VAL A 115 -19.16 8.01 -38.62
N LEU A 116 -18.34 7.78 -39.68
CA LEU A 116 -17.04 7.13 -39.55
C LEU A 116 -16.16 7.87 -38.53
N VAL A 117 -15.95 9.18 -38.76
CA VAL A 117 -15.12 10.00 -37.86
C VAL A 117 -15.64 9.97 -36.43
N SER A 118 -16.96 10.08 -36.23
CA SER A 118 -17.56 10.04 -34.88
C SER A 118 -17.35 8.69 -34.15
N LYS A 119 -17.45 7.57 -34.88
CA LYS A 119 -17.18 6.24 -34.28
C LYS A 119 -15.73 6.06 -33.91
N VAL A 120 -14.82 6.48 -34.78
CA VAL A 120 -13.37 6.44 -34.51
C VAL A 120 -12.99 7.36 -33.35
N ASP A 121 -13.55 8.56 -33.27
CA ASP A 121 -13.34 9.52 -32.20
C ASP A 121 -13.72 8.92 -30.81
N ARG A 122 -14.89 8.25 -30.76
CA ARG A 122 -15.35 7.54 -29.55
C ARG A 122 -14.43 6.37 -29.20
N ALA A 123 -14.02 5.58 -30.18
CA ALA A 123 -13.13 4.45 -29.96
C ALA A 123 -11.76 4.91 -29.43
N CYS A 124 -11.15 5.92 -30.08
CA CYS A 124 -9.88 6.49 -29.63
C CYS A 124 -9.96 7.12 -28.23
N THR A 125 -11.04 7.83 -27.94
CA THR A 125 -11.25 8.41 -26.62
C THR A 125 -11.36 7.32 -25.55
N SER A 126 -12.12 6.27 -25.82
CA SER A 126 -12.27 5.11 -24.93
C SER A 126 -10.94 4.40 -24.70
N ALA A 127 -10.18 4.14 -25.77
CA ALA A 127 -8.85 3.52 -25.69
C ALA A 127 -7.88 4.34 -24.81
N LYS A 128 -7.83 5.66 -25.03
CA LYS A 128 -7.00 6.57 -24.22
C LYS A 128 -7.41 6.59 -22.75
N LEU A 129 -8.70 6.57 -22.44
CA LEU A 129 -9.19 6.50 -21.06
C LEU A 129 -8.82 5.19 -20.37
N ILE A 130 -8.93 4.05 -21.04
CA ILE A 130 -8.53 2.74 -20.51
C ILE A 130 -7.04 2.73 -20.20
N GLN A 131 -6.21 3.20 -21.13
CA GLN A 131 -4.76 3.30 -20.94
C GLN A 131 -4.39 4.22 -19.78
N GLN A 132 -5.03 5.38 -19.69
CA GLN A 132 -4.81 6.33 -18.60
C GLN A 132 -5.22 5.76 -17.24
N ASN A 133 -6.37 5.10 -17.16
CA ASN A 133 -6.83 4.42 -15.95
C ASN A 133 -5.87 3.32 -15.50
N SER A 134 -5.41 2.49 -16.43
CA SER A 134 -4.43 1.44 -16.14
C SER A 134 -3.12 2.02 -15.57
N ARG A 135 -2.64 3.12 -16.17
CA ARG A 135 -1.45 3.84 -15.67
C ARG A 135 -1.67 4.39 -14.26
N LEU A 136 -2.79 5.10 -14.04
CA LEU A 136 -3.11 5.69 -12.74
C LEU A 136 -3.25 4.63 -11.64
N LEU A 137 -3.85 3.47 -11.96
CA LEU A 137 -3.96 2.35 -11.02
C LEU A 137 -2.59 1.81 -10.62
N LYS A 138 -1.65 1.69 -11.56
CA LYS A 138 -0.26 1.29 -11.27
C LYS A 138 0.47 2.31 -10.40
N GLU A 139 0.34 3.59 -10.71
CA GLU A 139 0.94 4.68 -9.93
C GLU A 139 0.35 4.73 -8.51
N LEU A 140 -0.96 4.56 -8.37
CA LEU A 140 -1.65 4.50 -7.08
C LEU A 140 -1.18 3.30 -6.25
N ALA A 141 -1.08 2.11 -6.86
CA ALA A 141 -0.61 0.92 -6.16
C ALA A 141 0.82 1.08 -5.63
N SER A 142 1.73 1.66 -6.44
CA SER A 142 3.11 1.93 -6.01
C SER A 142 3.18 2.97 -4.89
N SER A 143 2.38 4.03 -4.96
CA SER A 143 2.27 5.06 -3.92
C SER A 143 1.73 4.49 -2.60
N HIS A 144 0.70 3.65 -2.67
CA HIS A 144 0.16 2.95 -1.51
C HIS A 144 1.20 2.05 -0.82
N ALA A 145 1.99 1.30 -1.60
CA ALA A 145 3.05 0.46 -1.05
C ALA A 145 4.10 1.29 -0.30
N SER A 146 4.57 2.38 -0.92
CA SER A 146 5.53 3.29 -0.29
C SER A 146 5.00 3.94 0.99
N LEU A 147 3.73 4.35 0.99
CA LEU A 147 3.09 4.95 2.16
C LEU A 147 2.94 3.94 3.31
N ALA A 148 2.60 2.69 3.00
CA ALA A 148 2.50 1.62 3.99
C ALA A 148 3.85 1.36 4.69
N ASP A 149 4.95 1.33 3.92
CA ASP A 149 6.29 1.14 4.47
C ASP A 149 6.74 2.34 5.30
N ALA A 150 6.50 3.57 4.84
CA ALA A 150 6.80 4.78 5.60
C ALA A 150 6.04 4.81 6.94
N ASN A 151 4.76 4.43 6.94
CA ASN A 151 3.93 4.38 8.14
C ASN A 151 4.43 3.31 9.14
N ARG A 152 4.84 2.12 8.64
CA ARG A 152 5.46 1.08 9.48
C ARG A 152 6.72 1.60 10.18
N ASN A 153 7.61 2.20 9.41
CA ASN A 153 8.86 2.77 9.94
C ASN A 153 8.58 3.87 10.99
N LEU A 154 7.58 4.71 10.75
CA LEU A 154 7.18 5.76 11.68
C LEU A 154 6.62 5.19 12.99
N VAL A 155 5.79 4.14 12.93
CA VAL A 155 5.26 3.45 14.11
C VAL A 155 6.38 2.82 14.92
N GLU A 156 7.33 2.13 14.28
CA GLU A 156 8.49 1.53 14.95
C GLU A 156 9.37 2.59 15.62
N ALA A 157 9.69 3.68 14.90
CA ALA A 157 10.45 4.79 15.45
C ALA A 157 9.76 5.43 16.66
N ASN A 158 8.44 5.62 16.58
CA ASN A 158 7.65 6.17 17.68
C ASN A 158 7.62 5.26 18.92
N LEU A 159 7.50 3.94 18.71
CA LEU A 159 7.59 2.95 19.79
C LEU A 159 8.98 2.97 20.44
N ARG A 160 10.04 3.07 19.63
CA ARG A 160 11.42 3.16 20.11
C ARG A 160 11.65 4.43 20.94
N LEU A 161 11.20 5.57 20.43
CA LEU A 161 11.28 6.84 21.15
C LEU A 161 10.50 6.80 22.48
N LYS A 162 9.30 6.22 22.48
CA LYS A 162 8.50 6.04 23.71
C LYS A 162 9.23 5.18 24.73
N ARG A 163 9.82 4.05 24.34
CA ARG A 163 10.64 3.22 25.23
C ARG A 163 11.81 4.00 25.81
N MET A 164 12.62 4.64 24.95
CA MET A 164 13.74 5.45 25.40
C MET A 164 13.36 6.58 26.35
N ALA A 165 12.18 7.19 26.13
CA ALA A 165 11.67 8.26 26.99
C ALA A 165 11.06 7.77 28.31
N SER A 166 10.72 6.49 28.43
CA SER A 166 9.97 5.93 29.57
C SER A 166 10.73 4.89 30.38
N THR A 167 11.89 4.38 29.91
CA THR A 167 12.67 3.36 30.61
C THR A 167 14.03 3.87 31.03
N ASP A 168 14.57 3.30 32.09
CA ASP A 168 15.98 3.45 32.50
C ASP A 168 16.87 2.54 31.68
N SER A 169 17.97 3.08 31.16
CA SER A 169 18.85 2.36 30.21
C SER A 169 19.65 1.23 30.85
N LEU A 170 19.91 1.28 32.18
CA LEU A 170 20.68 0.28 32.89
C LEU A 170 19.82 -0.91 33.31
N THR A 171 18.68 -0.61 33.94
CA THR A 171 17.83 -1.63 34.58
C THR A 171 16.66 -2.07 33.71
N LEU A 172 16.37 -1.34 32.63
CA LEU A 172 15.20 -1.50 31.74
C LEU A 172 13.84 -1.33 32.42
N LEU A 173 13.83 -0.97 33.70
CA LEU A 173 12.62 -0.56 34.41
C LEU A 173 12.07 0.77 33.86
N PHE A 174 10.87 1.13 34.24
CA PHE A 174 10.39 2.47 33.97
C PHE A 174 11.29 3.51 34.67
N ASN A 175 11.45 4.67 34.04
CA ASN A 175 12.21 5.78 34.61
C ASN A 175 11.29 6.70 35.46
N ARG A 176 11.90 7.65 36.17
CA ARG A 176 11.20 8.64 37.01
C ARG A 176 10.11 9.39 36.23
N ARG A 177 10.38 9.76 34.98
CA ARG A 177 9.39 10.47 34.16
C ARG A 177 8.11 9.65 33.93
N TYR A 178 8.25 8.35 33.70
CA TYR A 178 7.12 7.44 33.55
C TYR A 178 6.38 7.26 34.89
N PHE A 179 7.10 7.24 36.02
CA PHE A 179 6.52 7.22 37.35
C PHE A 179 5.62 8.43 37.56
N ASP A 180 6.10 9.65 37.35
CA ASP A 180 5.37 10.90 37.56
C ASP A 180 4.04 10.89 36.78
N GLN A 181 4.09 10.47 35.48
CA GLN A 181 2.88 10.37 34.66
C GLN A 181 1.93 9.27 35.10
N SER A 182 2.45 8.18 35.64
CA SER A 182 1.65 7.01 36.04
C SER A 182 0.98 7.23 37.38
N ILE A 183 1.67 7.83 38.33
CA ILE A 183 1.08 8.11 39.65
C ILE A 183 -0.10 9.08 39.57
N GLU A 184 -0.01 10.11 38.70
CA GLU A 184 -1.13 11.04 38.46
C GLU A 184 -2.35 10.32 37.90
N ARG A 185 -2.16 9.39 36.96
CA ARG A 185 -3.24 8.58 36.37
C ARG A 185 -3.89 7.67 37.43
N GLU A 186 -3.07 6.99 38.23
CA GLU A 186 -3.59 6.07 39.26
C GLU A 186 -4.27 6.81 40.40
N LEU A 187 -3.78 8.00 40.78
CA LEU A 187 -4.48 8.88 41.75
C LEU A 187 -5.84 9.33 41.21
N SER A 188 -5.93 9.68 39.94
CA SER A 188 -7.19 10.05 39.29
C SER A 188 -8.18 8.88 39.25
N ARG A 189 -7.69 7.65 38.94
CA ARG A 189 -8.51 6.42 39.00
C ARG A 189 -8.98 6.09 40.45
N ARG A 190 -8.07 6.18 41.42
CA ARG A 190 -8.38 6.01 42.82
C ARG A 190 -9.54 6.94 43.27
N ASN A 191 -9.43 8.22 42.94
CA ASN A 191 -10.43 9.21 43.30
C ASN A 191 -11.80 8.96 42.66
N ARG A 192 -11.82 8.46 41.41
CA ARG A 192 -13.06 8.18 40.67
C ARG A 192 -13.77 6.91 41.15
N TYR A 193 -13.02 5.88 41.53
CA TYR A 193 -13.56 4.55 41.78
C TYR A 193 -13.38 4.11 43.24
N SER A 194 -12.84 4.96 44.12
CA SER A 194 -12.54 4.65 45.52
C SER A 194 -11.67 3.39 45.70
N LEU A 195 -10.72 3.18 44.79
CA LEU A 195 -9.82 2.04 44.82
C LEU A 195 -8.64 2.30 45.75
N ALA A 196 -8.13 1.26 46.41
CA ALA A 196 -6.89 1.37 47.16
C ALA A 196 -5.70 1.63 46.20
N LEU A 197 -4.73 2.40 46.66
CA LEU A 197 -3.48 2.67 45.93
C LEU A 197 -2.36 2.79 46.95
N SER A 198 -1.30 2.04 46.78
CA SER A 198 -0.11 2.10 47.65
C SER A 198 1.13 2.39 46.83
N LEU A 199 2.12 2.99 47.44
CA LEU A 199 3.45 3.25 46.92
C LEU A 199 4.47 2.63 47.85
N VAL A 200 5.41 1.87 47.31
CA VAL A 200 6.59 1.33 48.00
C VAL A 200 7.81 1.98 47.45
N MET A 201 8.63 2.56 48.31
CA MET A 201 9.96 3.05 47.98
C MET A 201 11.00 2.05 48.46
N VAL A 202 12.02 1.79 47.65
CA VAL A 202 13.12 0.87 47.95
C VAL A 202 14.42 1.62 47.69
N ASP A 203 15.34 1.51 48.63
CA ASP A 203 16.69 2.09 48.54
C ASP A 203 17.74 1.02 48.85
N ILE A 204 18.88 1.02 48.16
CA ILE A 204 19.94 0.04 48.41
C ILE A 204 20.89 0.59 49.48
N ASP A 205 20.84 -0.04 50.66
CA ASP A 205 21.73 0.33 51.76
C ASP A 205 23.20 0.27 51.34
N LYS A 206 23.92 1.35 51.66
CA LYS A 206 25.37 1.45 51.46
C LYS A 206 25.84 1.25 50.00
N PHE A 207 25.00 1.59 49.02
CA PHE A 207 25.32 1.41 47.58
C PHE A 207 26.64 2.09 47.22
N LYS A 208 26.92 3.25 47.80
CA LYS A 208 28.21 3.94 47.59
C LYS A 208 29.38 3.09 48.04
N GLU A 209 29.31 2.38 49.18
CA GLU A 209 30.39 1.49 49.64
C GLU A 209 30.64 0.35 48.64
N ILE A 210 29.60 -0.17 48.01
CA ILE A 210 29.74 -1.18 46.96
C ILE A 210 30.54 -0.63 45.77
N ASN A 211 30.16 0.57 45.29
CA ASN A 211 30.87 1.23 44.22
C ASN A 211 32.34 1.54 44.55
N ASP A 212 32.59 2.07 45.75
CA ASP A 212 33.95 2.46 46.19
C ASP A 212 34.84 1.24 46.38
N THR A 213 34.29 0.08 46.77
CA THR A 213 35.05 -1.14 47.06
C THR A 213 35.24 -2.02 45.82
N HIS A 214 34.19 -2.19 44.99
CA HIS A 214 34.13 -3.17 43.90
C HIS A 214 34.08 -2.51 42.53
N GLY A 215 33.98 -1.17 42.47
CA GLY A 215 33.89 -0.40 41.23
C GLY A 215 32.46 -0.25 40.70
N HIS A 216 32.29 0.73 39.83
CA HIS A 216 30.95 1.07 39.27
C HIS A 216 30.28 -0.08 38.50
N SER A 217 31.07 -0.95 37.84
CA SER A 217 30.54 -2.11 37.14
C SER A 217 29.84 -3.09 38.08
N ALA A 218 30.36 -3.28 39.28
CA ALA A 218 29.75 -4.11 40.32
C ALA A 218 28.43 -3.48 40.85
N GLY A 219 28.45 -2.17 41.06
CA GLY A 219 27.24 -1.44 41.39
C GLY A 219 26.15 -1.52 40.31
N ASP A 220 26.53 -1.43 39.04
CA ASP A 220 25.61 -1.60 37.91
C ASP A 220 24.97 -2.99 37.88
N GLU A 221 25.75 -4.05 38.16
CA GLU A 221 25.22 -5.42 38.25
C GLU A 221 24.32 -5.60 39.48
N ALA A 222 24.62 -4.98 40.61
CA ALA A 222 23.76 -4.97 41.77
C ALA A 222 22.42 -4.30 41.47
N LEU A 223 22.43 -3.14 40.80
CA LEU A 223 21.19 -2.45 40.38
C LEU A 223 20.33 -3.29 39.46
N LYS A 224 20.92 -3.98 38.48
CA LYS A 224 20.22 -4.89 37.57
C LYS A 224 19.59 -6.07 38.31
N LYS A 225 20.35 -6.69 39.23
CA LYS A 225 19.81 -7.82 40.02
C LYS A 225 18.67 -7.39 40.90
N VAL A 226 18.80 -6.27 41.63
CA VAL A 226 17.70 -5.71 42.44
C VAL A 226 16.46 -5.38 41.59
N ALA A 227 16.65 -4.75 40.43
CA ALA A 227 15.57 -4.46 39.51
C ALA A 227 14.80 -5.71 39.07
N ASN A 228 15.50 -6.80 38.74
CA ASN A 228 14.90 -8.08 38.39
C ASN A 228 14.09 -8.68 39.57
N ILE A 229 14.65 -8.69 40.79
CA ILE A 229 13.96 -9.23 41.97
C ILE A 229 12.68 -8.44 42.28
N ILE A 230 12.73 -7.11 42.19
CA ILE A 230 11.53 -6.28 42.35
C ILE A 230 10.48 -6.61 41.30
N THR A 231 10.91 -6.76 40.01
CA THR A 231 10.02 -7.09 38.91
C THR A 231 9.36 -8.47 39.10
N ASP A 232 10.13 -9.47 39.48
CA ASP A 232 9.64 -10.85 39.70
C ASP A 232 8.68 -10.93 40.90
N SER A 233 8.83 -9.99 41.85
CA SER A 233 7.94 -9.86 43.01
C SER A 233 6.63 -9.10 42.69
N ALA A 234 6.61 -8.31 41.62
CA ALA A 234 5.52 -7.45 41.22
C ALA A 234 4.51 -8.18 40.30
N ARG A 235 3.27 -7.71 40.31
CA ARG A 235 2.23 -8.17 39.38
C ARG A 235 2.34 -7.40 38.06
N THR A 236 1.74 -7.91 37.01
CA THR A 236 1.66 -7.22 35.68
C THR A 236 0.99 -5.85 35.76
N SER A 237 0.10 -5.63 36.77
CA SER A 237 -0.56 -4.35 37.01
C SER A 237 0.31 -3.34 37.76
N ASP A 238 1.37 -3.80 38.41
CA ASP A 238 2.23 -2.96 39.26
C ASP A 238 3.24 -2.22 38.38
N ILE A 239 3.62 -1.01 38.79
CA ILE A 239 4.51 -0.16 38.04
C ILE A 239 5.83 -0.09 38.79
N VAL A 240 6.83 -0.80 38.27
CA VAL A 240 8.18 -0.84 38.86
C VAL A 240 9.06 0.18 38.14
N THR A 241 9.70 1.05 38.92
CA THR A 241 10.45 2.21 38.39
C THR A 241 11.79 2.33 39.08
N ARG A 242 12.84 2.66 38.34
CA ARG A 242 14.06 3.22 38.92
C ARG A 242 13.84 4.72 39.11
N PHE A 243 13.71 5.16 40.36
CA PHE A 243 13.33 6.52 40.70
C PHE A 243 14.54 7.47 40.77
N GLY A 244 15.66 6.97 41.24
CA GLY A 244 16.93 7.68 41.40
C GLY A 244 18.13 6.80 41.14
N GLY A 245 19.30 7.20 41.58
CA GLY A 245 20.58 6.44 41.41
C GLY A 245 20.45 5.00 41.90
N GLU A 246 20.11 4.85 43.19
CA GLU A 246 19.98 3.58 43.88
C GLU A 246 18.53 3.35 44.43
N GLU A 247 17.63 4.28 44.07
CA GLU A 247 16.24 4.29 44.55
C GLU A 247 15.29 3.67 43.51
N PHE A 248 14.37 2.84 44.00
CA PHE A 248 13.30 2.27 43.19
C PHE A 248 11.95 2.64 43.79
N ALA A 249 10.94 2.76 42.95
CA ALA A 249 9.56 3.02 43.34
C ALA A 249 8.62 1.99 42.70
N VAL A 250 7.71 1.44 43.51
CA VAL A 250 6.69 0.50 43.00
C VAL A 250 5.33 1.05 43.34
N VAL A 251 4.56 1.38 42.28
CA VAL A 251 3.16 1.76 42.41
C VAL A 251 2.31 0.50 42.38
N LEU A 252 1.48 0.30 43.39
CA LEU A 252 0.63 -0.88 43.59
C LEU A 252 -0.86 -0.49 43.45
N PRO A 253 -1.44 -0.52 42.25
CA PRO A 253 -2.86 -0.26 42.07
C PRO A 253 -3.71 -1.30 42.77
N GLN A 254 -4.87 -0.88 43.29
CA GLN A 254 -5.86 -1.73 43.98
C GLN A 254 -5.25 -2.54 45.14
N THR A 255 -4.25 -1.97 45.83
CA THR A 255 -3.53 -2.61 46.93
C THR A 255 -3.64 -1.72 48.15
N ASP A 256 -4.15 -2.27 49.23
CA ASP A 256 -4.24 -1.60 50.52
C ASP A 256 -2.88 -1.58 51.25
N PRO A 257 -2.70 -0.76 52.30
CA PRO A 257 -1.43 -0.64 53.00
C PRO A 257 -0.94 -1.97 53.62
N ALA A 258 -1.83 -2.83 54.11
CA ALA A 258 -1.43 -4.11 54.73
C ALA A 258 -0.80 -5.05 53.66
N ASN A 259 -1.44 -5.15 52.49
CA ASN A 259 -0.92 -5.93 51.39
C ASN A 259 0.36 -5.31 50.78
N ALA A 260 0.50 -3.97 50.79
CA ALA A 260 1.72 -3.29 50.37
C ALA A 260 2.90 -3.59 51.30
N VAL A 261 2.68 -3.69 52.63
CA VAL A 261 3.72 -4.11 53.57
C VAL A 261 4.16 -5.56 53.32
N ILE A 262 3.21 -6.46 53.03
CA ILE A 262 3.53 -7.85 52.67
C ILE A 262 4.40 -7.92 51.42
N PHE A 263 4.05 -7.13 50.40
CA PHE A 263 4.87 -7.02 49.15
C PHE A 263 6.27 -6.50 49.47
N ALA A 264 6.37 -5.41 50.22
CA ALA A 264 7.65 -4.78 50.57
C ALA A 264 8.57 -5.75 51.33
N GLU A 265 8.05 -6.43 52.36
CA GLU A 265 8.82 -7.38 53.14
C GLU A 265 9.25 -8.62 52.36
N ARG A 266 8.35 -9.15 51.51
CA ARG A 266 8.72 -10.26 50.63
C ARG A 266 9.85 -9.86 49.68
N THR A 267 9.77 -8.66 49.08
CA THR A 267 10.81 -8.13 48.18
C THR A 267 12.10 -7.88 48.92
N ARG A 268 12.07 -7.31 50.13
CA ARG A 268 13.25 -7.08 50.97
C ARG A 268 13.97 -8.39 51.27
N VAL A 269 13.23 -9.41 51.70
CA VAL A 269 13.80 -10.74 52.02
C VAL A 269 14.37 -11.41 50.77
N ALA A 270 13.73 -11.23 49.63
CA ALA A 270 14.23 -11.78 48.37
C ALA A 270 15.57 -11.11 47.94
N ILE A 271 15.72 -9.80 48.16
CA ILE A 271 16.95 -9.05 47.90
C ILE A 271 18.06 -9.49 48.93
N GLU A 272 17.71 -9.57 50.23
CA GLU A 272 18.65 -9.96 51.30
C GLU A 272 19.26 -11.37 51.07
N ASN A 273 18.43 -12.31 50.62
CA ASN A 273 18.85 -13.69 50.37
C ASN A 273 19.59 -13.89 49.03
N GLN A 274 19.66 -12.85 48.18
CA GLN A 274 20.33 -12.94 46.89
C GLN A 274 21.85 -12.90 47.08
N VAL A 275 22.52 -13.88 46.47
CA VAL A 275 23.98 -13.85 46.34
C VAL A 275 24.35 -12.90 45.20
N PHE A 276 25.09 -11.86 45.53
CA PHE A 276 25.66 -10.94 44.54
C PHE A 276 27.12 -11.39 44.27
N ASP A 277 27.32 -12.06 43.14
CA ASP A 277 28.67 -12.35 42.64
C ASP A 277 29.24 -11.04 42.03
N ILE A 278 29.84 -10.22 42.91
CA ILE A 278 30.33 -8.88 42.56
C ILE A 278 31.87 -8.87 42.70
#